data_0d526f4dcaa4fd2d20eead044a705278
#
_entry.id   0d526f4dcaa4fd2d20eead044a705278
#
_cell.length_a   1.000
_cell.length_b   1.000
_cell.length_c   1.000
_cell.angle_alpha   90.00
_cell.angle_beta   90.00
_cell.angle_gamma   90.00
#
_symmetry.space_group_name_H-M   'P 1'
#
loop_
_entity.id
_entity.type
_entity.pdbx_description
1 polymer ?
#
loop_
_entity_poly.entity_id
_entity_poly.type
_entity_poly.pdbx_seq_one_letter_code
_entity_poly.pdbx_strand_id
1 'polypeptide(L)'
;MAREFTDEEIESLVKGLESLQGGSMTAAALVGCGPRAIPHLRSFLLQGRPRGIFQPRQLAVETLAQLGAKDVLLEYLSTPVAINDAVVQQGEDAVRSTAARELARWQSDDVFECLQRVGLEHLFPGVVEGMGTFRRVEAMPYLLWALGDGVCRSYAEDAIRKLGVAARPHLVDAAGAQSPSAEEESPASVQRRRWILRILSDLKVSDQDWARLRELLDENDPDIAITTARIALAVAPMPDKWRAIRRLIEMLPRADWFLRTEARAALAEHFDVAQEAVEDEIARRMNSGKKEQALDVVLRLLINLRNQALEMGLARR
;
A
#
# COMPACT_ATOMS: atom_id res chain seq x y z
N MET A 1 21.88 29.46 -33.35
CA MET A 1 23.04 28.92 -32.60
C MET A 1 22.62 28.88 -31.13
N ALA A 2 22.65 27.73 -30.48
CA ALA A 2 22.40 27.67 -29.03
C ALA A 2 23.53 28.42 -28.30
N ARG A 3 23.19 29.25 -27.33
CA ARG A 3 24.15 29.95 -26.49
C ARG A 3 24.96 28.91 -25.71
N GLU A 4 26.28 28.90 -25.85
CA GLU A 4 27.14 28.09 -24.98
C GLU A 4 27.29 28.77 -23.62
N PHE A 5 26.94 28.08 -22.57
CA PHE A 5 27.11 28.55 -21.18
C PHE A 5 28.57 28.30 -20.72
N THR A 6 29.15 29.22 -20.01
CA THR A 6 30.45 29.03 -19.36
C THR A 6 30.28 28.26 -18.06
N ASP A 7 31.35 27.65 -17.51
CA ASP A 7 31.29 26.92 -16.24
C ASP A 7 30.90 27.84 -15.07
N GLU A 8 31.32 29.10 -15.09
CA GLU A 8 30.95 30.13 -14.11
C GLU A 8 29.43 30.43 -14.16
N GLU A 9 28.84 30.52 -15.37
CA GLU A 9 27.40 30.69 -15.55
C GLU A 9 26.61 29.46 -15.02
N ILE A 10 27.11 28.25 -15.28
CA ILE A 10 26.51 27.01 -14.78
C ILE A 10 26.57 26.95 -13.24
N GLU A 11 27.72 27.30 -12.63
CA GLU A 11 27.83 27.38 -11.17
C GLU A 11 26.87 28.40 -10.56
N SER A 12 26.72 29.55 -11.22
CA SER A 12 25.76 30.57 -10.78
C SER A 12 24.31 30.05 -10.85
N LEU A 13 23.98 29.30 -11.90
CA LEU A 13 22.67 28.64 -12.02
C LEU A 13 22.47 27.59 -10.92
N VAL A 14 23.48 26.75 -10.61
CA VAL A 14 23.36 25.76 -9.53
C VAL A 14 23.12 26.44 -8.17
N LYS A 15 23.81 27.55 -7.87
CA LYS A 15 23.51 28.36 -6.68
C LYS A 15 22.09 28.95 -6.71
N GLY A 16 21.59 29.29 -7.90
CA GLY A 16 20.23 29.80 -8.10
C GLY A 16 19.12 28.79 -7.78
N LEU A 17 19.41 27.47 -7.70
CA LEU A 17 18.47 26.48 -7.22
C LEU A 17 18.02 26.73 -5.77
N GLU A 18 18.86 27.38 -4.96
CA GLU A 18 18.54 27.75 -3.56
C GLU A 18 17.48 28.86 -3.47
N SER A 19 17.12 29.51 -4.59
CA SER A 19 16.05 30.50 -4.61
C SER A 19 14.66 29.87 -4.56
N LEU A 20 13.88 30.17 -3.53
CA LEU A 20 12.52 29.67 -3.38
C LEU A 20 11.57 30.10 -4.50
N GLN A 21 11.81 31.28 -5.11
CA GLN A 21 10.96 31.81 -6.18
C GLN A 21 11.48 31.47 -7.58
N GLY A 22 12.79 31.34 -7.74
CA GLY A 22 13.45 31.17 -9.03
C GLY A 22 13.97 29.76 -9.31
N GLY A 23 14.00 28.90 -8.34
CA GLY A 23 14.63 27.56 -8.42
C GLY A 23 14.17 26.72 -9.61
N SER A 24 12.86 26.67 -9.87
CA SER A 24 12.31 25.91 -11.01
C SER A 24 12.73 26.49 -12.39
N MET A 25 12.80 27.80 -12.51
CA MET A 25 13.30 28.45 -13.76
C MET A 25 14.79 28.16 -13.94
N THR A 26 15.54 28.18 -12.85
CA THR A 26 16.96 27.85 -12.83
C THR A 26 17.20 26.37 -13.20
N ALA A 27 16.40 25.46 -12.70
CA ALA A 27 16.44 24.05 -13.08
C ALA A 27 16.20 23.86 -14.58
N ALA A 28 15.21 24.53 -15.14
CA ALA A 28 14.95 24.52 -16.59
C ALA A 28 16.13 25.09 -17.40
N ALA A 29 16.79 26.16 -16.92
CA ALA A 29 17.99 26.71 -17.55
C ALA A 29 19.15 25.71 -17.49
N LEU A 30 19.35 24.99 -16.38
CA LEU A 30 20.39 23.96 -16.25
C LEU A 30 20.13 22.76 -17.20
N VAL A 31 18.88 22.38 -17.44
CA VAL A 31 18.55 21.40 -18.51
C VAL A 31 19.00 21.95 -19.88
N GLY A 32 18.79 23.23 -20.14
CA GLY A 32 19.26 23.90 -21.37
C GLY A 32 20.78 23.94 -21.54
N CYS A 33 21.56 23.85 -20.44
CA CYS A 33 23.02 23.72 -20.49
C CYS A 33 23.49 22.33 -20.95
N GLY A 34 22.60 21.35 -20.97
CA GLY A 34 22.91 19.99 -21.39
C GLY A 34 23.89 19.25 -20.45
N PRO A 35 24.65 18.26 -20.98
CA PRO A 35 25.54 17.42 -20.16
C PRO A 35 26.61 18.20 -19.37
N ARG A 36 26.94 19.41 -19.77
CA ARG A 36 27.91 20.27 -19.04
C ARG A 36 27.44 20.60 -17.62
N ALA A 37 26.13 20.62 -17.35
CA ALA A 37 25.61 20.86 -16.00
C ALA A 37 25.80 19.67 -15.07
N ILE A 38 25.99 18.46 -15.58
CA ILE A 38 26.03 17.21 -14.78
C ILE A 38 27.12 17.24 -13.69
N PRO A 39 28.39 17.59 -13.96
CA PRO A 39 29.44 17.64 -12.94
C PRO A 39 29.15 18.63 -11.80
N HIS A 40 28.56 19.76 -12.11
CA HIS A 40 28.20 20.79 -11.12
C HIS A 40 27.04 20.35 -10.23
N LEU A 41 25.99 19.76 -10.83
CA LEU A 41 24.85 19.20 -10.12
C LEU A 41 25.25 17.98 -9.26
N ARG A 42 26.16 17.12 -9.76
CA ARG A 42 26.73 16.01 -8.99
C ARG A 42 27.45 16.53 -7.74
N SER A 43 28.33 17.53 -7.90
CA SER A 43 29.01 18.15 -6.77
C SER A 43 28.04 18.75 -5.76
N PHE A 44 26.99 19.44 -6.23
CA PHE A 44 25.95 20.00 -5.38
C PHE A 44 25.21 18.93 -4.56
N LEU A 45 24.90 17.78 -5.14
CA LEU A 45 24.21 16.68 -4.43
C LEU A 45 25.13 15.89 -3.51
N LEU A 46 26.32 15.48 -3.97
CA LEU A 46 27.17 14.54 -3.23
C LEU A 46 28.10 15.23 -2.22
N GLN A 47 28.53 16.47 -2.50
CA GLN A 47 29.43 17.22 -1.63
C GLN A 47 28.71 18.31 -0.84
N GLY A 48 27.54 18.74 -1.31
CA GLY A 48 26.68 19.70 -0.62
C GLY A 48 26.06 19.12 0.64
N ARG A 49 25.99 19.91 1.72
CA ARG A 49 25.36 19.47 2.98
C ARG A 49 23.85 19.52 2.84
N PRO A 50 23.13 18.45 3.25
CA PRO A 50 21.67 18.50 3.40
C PRO A 50 21.25 19.62 4.36
N ARG A 51 20.11 20.24 4.07
CA ARG A 51 19.53 21.33 4.87
C ARG A 51 18.03 21.08 5.05
N GLY A 52 17.39 21.77 6.01
CA GLY A 52 15.94 21.67 6.24
C GLY A 52 15.10 22.11 5.02
N ILE A 53 15.61 23.01 4.18
CA ILE A 53 15.01 23.34 2.87
C ILE A 53 15.62 22.38 1.84
N PHE A 54 14.86 21.34 1.47
CA PHE A 54 15.31 20.27 0.58
C PHE A 54 14.95 20.48 -0.90
N GLN A 55 14.04 21.41 -1.22
CA GLN A 55 13.61 21.69 -2.60
C GLN A 55 14.74 21.93 -3.60
N PRO A 56 15.83 22.67 -3.28
CA PRO A 56 16.95 22.83 -4.20
C PRO A 56 17.61 21.51 -4.61
N ARG A 57 17.78 20.59 -3.65
CA ARG A 57 18.36 19.27 -3.92
C ARG A 57 17.41 18.40 -4.71
N GLN A 58 16.10 18.50 -4.46
CA GLN A 58 15.07 17.81 -5.23
C GLN A 58 15.07 18.28 -6.69
N LEU A 59 15.12 19.58 -6.94
CA LEU A 59 15.25 20.15 -8.29
C LEU A 59 16.53 19.70 -8.99
N ALA A 60 17.65 19.57 -8.25
CA ALA A 60 18.89 19.03 -8.82
C ALA A 60 18.75 17.58 -9.26
N VAL A 61 18.08 16.74 -8.47
CA VAL A 61 17.76 15.35 -8.83
C VAL A 61 16.90 15.27 -10.09
N GLU A 62 15.82 16.05 -10.15
CA GLU A 62 14.92 16.11 -11.29
C GLU A 62 15.65 16.60 -12.56
N THR A 63 16.53 17.58 -12.40
CA THR A 63 17.37 18.11 -13.51
C THR A 63 18.34 17.03 -14.01
N LEU A 64 19.03 16.32 -13.11
CA LEU A 64 19.92 15.21 -13.48
C LEU A 64 19.17 14.10 -14.21
N ALA A 65 17.94 13.77 -13.76
CA ALA A 65 17.11 12.79 -14.43
C ALA A 65 16.75 13.23 -15.86
N GLN A 66 16.39 14.49 -16.06
CA GLN A 66 16.10 15.05 -17.38
C GLN A 66 17.34 15.10 -18.29
N LEU A 67 18.53 15.29 -17.72
CA LEU A 67 19.80 15.23 -18.43
C LEU A 67 20.29 13.81 -18.73
N GLY A 68 19.57 12.77 -18.28
CA GLY A 68 19.95 11.38 -18.48
C GLY A 68 21.10 10.89 -17.59
N ALA A 69 21.41 11.59 -16.49
CA ALA A 69 22.53 11.31 -15.60
C ALA A 69 22.23 10.15 -14.61
N LYS A 70 21.87 8.98 -15.14
CA LYS A 70 21.51 7.79 -14.36
C LYS A 70 22.60 7.45 -13.33
N ASP A 71 23.86 7.40 -13.75
CA ASP A 71 24.96 6.98 -12.90
C ASP A 71 25.16 7.88 -11.68
N VAL A 72 24.94 9.20 -11.84
CA VAL A 72 24.99 10.15 -10.72
C VAL A 72 23.88 9.90 -9.71
N LEU A 73 22.68 9.60 -10.19
CA LEU A 73 21.53 9.29 -9.32
C LEU A 73 21.71 7.94 -8.60
N LEU A 74 22.29 6.93 -9.26
CA LEU A 74 22.67 5.65 -8.64
C LEU A 74 23.72 5.85 -7.55
N GLU A 75 24.77 6.65 -7.84
CA GLU A 75 25.80 7.00 -6.87
C GLU A 75 25.20 7.73 -5.66
N TYR A 76 24.31 8.70 -5.90
CA TYR A 76 23.65 9.46 -4.84
C TYR A 76 22.81 8.57 -3.93
N LEU A 77 21.97 7.67 -4.48
CA LEU A 77 21.17 6.76 -3.68
C LEU A 77 22.01 5.74 -2.93
N SER A 78 23.12 5.30 -3.48
CA SER A 78 24.01 4.30 -2.87
C SER A 78 24.95 4.90 -1.82
N THR A 79 25.05 6.24 -1.74
CA THR A 79 25.96 6.92 -0.78
C THR A 79 25.20 7.10 0.56
N PRO A 80 25.69 6.51 1.66
CA PRO A 80 25.12 6.75 2.98
C PRO A 80 25.31 8.21 3.41
N VAL A 81 24.28 8.79 4.01
CA VAL A 81 24.34 10.15 4.57
C VAL A 81 23.99 10.06 6.05
N ALA A 82 24.95 10.41 6.92
CA ALA A 82 24.70 10.48 8.36
C ALA A 82 24.18 11.88 8.71
N ILE A 83 22.92 11.98 9.12
CA ILE A 83 22.24 13.21 9.51
C ILE A 83 21.70 13.03 10.92
N ASN A 84 22.09 13.93 11.85
CA ASN A 84 21.65 13.87 13.25
C ASN A 84 20.38 14.72 13.50
N ASP A 85 20.07 15.65 12.62
CA ASP A 85 18.89 16.51 12.73
C ASP A 85 17.70 15.87 12.04
N ALA A 86 16.62 15.63 12.76
CA ALA A 86 15.43 14.93 12.25
C ALA A 86 14.72 15.67 11.11
N VAL A 87 14.72 17.00 11.11
CA VAL A 87 14.08 17.80 10.06
C VAL A 87 14.92 17.74 8.78
N VAL A 88 16.24 17.82 8.93
CA VAL A 88 17.18 17.68 7.80
C VAL A 88 17.12 16.26 7.24
N GLN A 89 17.04 15.24 8.11
CA GLN A 89 16.87 13.84 7.69
C GLN A 89 15.59 13.64 6.88
N GLN A 90 14.47 14.14 7.36
CA GLN A 90 13.19 14.06 6.65
C GLN A 90 13.25 14.75 5.28
N GLY A 91 13.92 15.88 5.20
CA GLY A 91 14.15 16.59 3.93
C GLY A 91 15.00 15.76 2.95
N GLU A 92 16.09 15.17 3.43
CA GLU A 92 16.96 14.33 2.61
C GLU A 92 16.26 13.04 2.18
N ASP A 93 15.44 12.45 3.04
CA ASP A 93 14.60 11.29 2.70
C ASP A 93 13.63 11.60 1.54
N ALA A 94 13.07 12.82 1.52
CA ALA A 94 12.24 13.29 0.41
C ALA A 94 13.04 13.42 -0.90
N VAL A 95 14.29 13.92 -0.84
CA VAL A 95 15.18 14.01 -2.01
C VAL A 95 15.54 12.60 -2.51
N ARG A 96 15.92 11.68 -1.61
CA ARG A 96 16.23 10.28 -1.95
C ARG A 96 15.02 9.56 -2.54
N SER A 97 13.83 9.81 -1.99
CA SER A 97 12.57 9.31 -2.52
C SER A 97 12.33 9.79 -3.97
N THR A 98 12.61 11.07 -4.25
CA THR A 98 12.52 11.61 -5.61
C THR A 98 13.56 10.96 -6.55
N ALA A 99 14.80 10.78 -6.10
CA ALA A 99 15.83 10.12 -6.89
C ALA A 99 15.47 8.68 -7.25
N ALA A 100 14.89 7.92 -6.31
CA ALA A 100 14.42 6.56 -6.54
C ALA A 100 13.31 6.52 -7.59
N ARG A 101 12.33 7.41 -7.51
CA ARG A 101 11.25 7.53 -8.49
C ARG A 101 11.77 7.88 -9.88
N GLU A 102 12.67 8.84 -9.99
CA GLU A 102 13.27 9.23 -11.26
C GLU A 102 14.09 8.09 -11.86
N LEU A 103 14.93 7.41 -11.06
CA LEU A 103 15.73 6.26 -11.51
C LEU A 103 14.87 5.13 -12.08
N ALA A 104 13.71 4.86 -11.49
CA ALA A 104 12.84 3.78 -11.96
C ALA A 104 12.40 3.91 -13.42
N ARG A 105 12.53 5.08 -14.04
CA ARG A 105 12.24 5.31 -15.47
C ARG A 105 13.18 4.55 -16.42
N TRP A 106 14.41 4.24 -15.97
CA TRP A 106 15.37 3.50 -16.81
C TRP A 106 15.08 2.01 -16.94
N GLN A 107 14.28 1.43 -16.05
CA GLN A 107 13.83 0.02 -16.11
C GLN A 107 14.98 -0.98 -16.31
N SER A 108 16.17 -0.71 -15.79
CA SER A 108 17.39 -1.54 -15.92
C SER A 108 17.67 -2.31 -14.64
N ASP A 109 18.39 -3.43 -14.75
CA ASP A 109 18.67 -4.33 -13.60
C ASP A 109 19.48 -3.63 -12.50
N ASP A 110 20.48 -2.83 -12.87
CA ASP A 110 21.30 -2.06 -11.92
C ASP A 110 20.47 -1.06 -11.09
N VAL A 111 19.44 -0.46 -11.70
CA VAL A 111 18.48 0.39 -10.96
C VAL A 111 17.65 -0.44 -10.01
N PHE A 112 17.12 -1.57 -10.46
CA PHE A 112 16.32 -2.45 -9.60
C PHE A 112 17.13 -2.94 -8.38
N GLU A 113 18.37 -3.40 -8.60
CA GLU A 113 19.29 -3.83 -7.55
C GLU A 113 19.62 -2.69 -6.56
N CYS A 114 19.82 -1.46 -7.08
CA CYS A 114 20.02 -0.29 -6.24
C CYS A 114 18.81 -0.02 -5.36
N LEU A 115 17.59 -0.02 -5.93
CA LEU A 115 16.36 0.18 -5.19
C LEU A 115 16.12 -0.91 -4.14
N GLN A 116 16.41 -2.19 -4.45
CA GLN A 116 16.33 -3.27 -3.48
C GLN A 116 17.28 -3.06 -2.29
N ARG A 117 18.53 -2.67 -2.56
CA ARG A 117 19.53 -2.42 -1.52
C ARG A 117 19.09 -1.28 -0.60
N VAL A 118 18.67 -0.15 -1.17
CA VAL A 118 18.15 0.99 -0.42
C VAL A 118 16.91 0.60 0.38
N GLY A 119 16.03 -0.20 -0.20
CA GLY A 119 14.81 -0.69 0.42
C GLY A 119 15.04 -1.61 1.62
N LEU A 120 16.18 -2.32 1.70
CA LEU A 120 16.52 -3.14 2.88
C LEU A 120 16.80 -2.30 4.14
N GLU A 121 17.21 -1.06 3.96
CA GLU A 121 17.60 -0.17 5.06
C GLU A 121 16.50 0.83 5.43
N HIS A 122 15.74 1.29 4.45
CA HIS A 122 14.79 2.39 4.63
C HIS A 122 13.51 2.23 3.81
N LEU A 123 12.38 2.68 4.40
CA LEU A 123 11.11 2.83 3.69
C LEU A 123 10.99 4.23 3.08
N PHE A 124 11.12 4.31 1.75
CA PHE A 124 10.87 5.54 1.00
C PHE A 124 9.72 5.36 0.02
N PRO A 125 8.73 6.27 -0.03
CA PRO A 125 7.64 6.20 -1.00
C PRO A 125 8.13 6.05 -2.44
N GLY A 126 9.19 6.78 -2.83
CA GLY A 126 9.75 6.70 -4.17
C GLY A 126 10.41 5.35 -4.50
N VAL A 127 10.99 4.65 -3.51
CA VAL A 127 11.51 3.29 -3.71
C VAL A 127 10.36 2.30 -3.89
N VAL A 128 9.30 2.42 -3.09
CA VAL A 128 8.10 1.56 -3.20
C VAL A 128 7.44 1.75 -4.57
N GLU A 129 7.23 3.00 -4.98
CA GLU A 129 6.67 3.36 -6.28
C GLU A 129 7.56 2.87 -7.42
N GLY A 130 8.88 3.11 -7.31
CA GLY A 130 9.87 2.66 -8.27
C GLY A 130 9.85 1.14 -8.44
N MET A 131 9.88 0.37 -7.37
CA MET A 131 9.79 -1.09 -7.43
C MET A 131 8.50 -1.56 -8.10
N GLY A 132 7.38 -0.87 -7.87
CA GLY A 132 6.11 -1.15 -8.53
C GLY A 132 6.16 -1.00 -10.04
N THR A 133 7.02 -0.15 -10.59
CA THR A 133 7.16 0.05 -12.04
C THR A 133 7.85 -1.11 -12.74
N PHE A 134 8.75 -1.83 -12.05
CA PHE A 134 9.44 -3.00 -12.59
C PHE A 134 8.55 -4.24 -12.69
N ARG A 135 7.48 -4.31 -11.92
CA ARG A 135 6.57 -5.47 -11.87
C ARG A 135 7.29 -6.80 -11.63
N ARG A 136 8.31 -6.80 -10.78
CA ARG A 136 9.10 -7.99 -10.43
C ARG A 136 8.66 -8.53 -9.07
N VAL A 137 8.47 -9.84 -8.99
CA VAL A 137 8.04 -10.51 -7.75
C VAL A 137 9.10 -10.44 -6.65
N GLU A 138 10.36 -10.25 -7.01
CA GLU A 138 11.48 -10.06 -6.09
C GLU A 138 11.34 -8.80 -5.22
N ALA A 139 10.46 -7.86 -5.60
CA ALA A 139 10.10 -6.70 -4.80
C ALA A 139 9.13 -7.04 -3.65
N MET A 140 8.46 -8.20 -3.69
CA MET A 140 7.39 -8.55 -2.74
C MET A 140 7.78 -8.45 -1.26
N PRO A 141 8.96 -8.91 -0.80
CA PRO A 141 9.33 -8.75 0.62
C PRO A 141 9.31 -7.28 1.09
N TYR A 142 9.82 -6.38 0.26
CA TYR A 142 9.81 -4.94 0.54
C TYR A 142 8.40 -4.33 0.48
N LEU A 143 7.63 -4.69 -0.54
CA LEU A 143 6.26 -4.21 -0.70
C LEU A 143 5.36 -4.67 0.44
N LEU A 144 5.51 -5.92 0.92
CA LEU A 144 4.79 -6.44 2.08
C LEU A 144 5.18 -5.70 3.38
N TRP A 145 6.45 -5.34 3.55
CA TRP A 145 6.87 -4.49 4.66
C TRP A 145 6.22 -3.10 4.59
N ALA A 146 6.24 -2.49 3.41
CA ALA A 146 5.67 -1.17 3.16
C ALA A 146 4.15 -1.09 3.38
N LEU A 147 3.40 -2.20 3.25
CA LEU A 147 1.97 -2.24 3.58
C LEU A 147 1.66 -1.96 5.06
N GLY A 148 2.62 -2.20 5.97
CA GLY A 148 2.48 -1.89 7.39
C GLY A 148 2.79 -0.43 7.75
N ASP A 149 3.32 0.35 6.81
CA ASP A 149 3.73 1.73 7.02
C ASP A 149 2.64 2.73 6.60
N GLY A 150 2.38 3.74 7.44
CA GLY A 150 1.30 4.71 7.19
C GLY A 150 1.50 5.59 5.96
N VAL A 151 2.75 5.86 5.57
CA VAL A 151 3.10 6.74 4.43
C VAL A 151 3.26 5.93 3.14
N CYS A 152 3.93 4.78 3.22
CA CYS A 152 4.26 3.96 2.06
C CYS A 152 3.13 3.02 1.60
N ARG A 153 2.12 2.78 2.45
CA ARG A 153 1.07 1.81 2.22
C ARG A 153 0.37 1.94 0.86
N SER A 154 -0.11 3.13 0.52
CA SER A 154 -0.85 3.33 -0.74
C SER A 154 -0.01 3.03 -1.97
N TYR A 155 1.27 3.39 -1.94
CA TYR A 155 2.22 3.05 -3.01
C TYR A 155 2.47 1.54 -3.10
N ALA A 156 2.56 0.86 -1.94
CA ALA A 156 2.72 -0.59 -1.88
C ALA A 156 1.49 -1.33 -2.42
N GLU A 157 0.28 -0.90 -2.06
CA GLU A 157 -0.95 -1.45 -2.60
C GLU A 157 -1.00 -1.34 -4.12
N ASP A 158 -0.71 -0.16 -4.67
CA ASP A 158 -0.68 0.07 -6.11
C ASP A 158 0.39 -0.78 -6.80
N ALA A 159 1.58 -0.90 -6.21
CA ALA A 159 2.66 -1.72 -6.72
C ALA A 159 2.27 -3.21 -6.76
N ILE A 160 1.69 -3.73 -5.68
CA ILE A 160 1.23 -5.12 -5.58
C ILE A 160 0.08 -5.39 -6.57
N ARG A 161 -0.87 -4.47 -6.71
CA ARG A 161 -1.95 -4.60 -7.72
C ARG A 161 -1.40 -4.64 -9.15
N LYS A 162 -0.34 -3.89 -9.45
CA LYS A 162 0.34 -3.94 -10.75
C LYS A 162 1.04 -5.28 -11.02
N LEU A 163 1.50 -5.97 -9.98
CA LEU A 163 2.01 -7.36 -10.08
C LEU A 163 0.88 -8.36 -10.37
N GLY A 164 -0.33 -8.06 -9.91
CA GLY A 164 -1.51 -8.89 -10.18
C GLY A 164 -1.38 -10.30 -9.63
N VAL A 165 -1.72 -11.29 -10.44
CA VAL A 165 -1.74 -12.71 -10.05
C VAL A 165 -0.36 -13.23 -9.60
N ALA A 166 0.73 -12.64 -10.08
CA ALA A 166 2.08 -13.04 -9.68
C ALA A 166 2.38 -12.74 -8.19
N ALA A 167 1.72 -11.73 -7.60
CA ALA A 167 1.84 -11.41 -6.18
C ALA A 167 1.08 -12.40 -5.27
N ARG A 168 0.08 -13.11 -5.79
CA ARG A 168 -0.87 -13.90 -5.01
C ARG A 168 -0.23 -14.93 -4.07
N PRO A 169 0.73 -15.78 -4.50
CA PRO A 169 1.36 -16.75 -3.58
C PRO A 169 2.01 -16.08 -2.37
N HIS A 170 2.72 -14.96 -2.60
CA HIS A 170 3.38 -14.20 -1.54
C HIS A 170 2.39 -13.54 -0.58
N LEU A 171 1.25 -13.07 -1.11
CA LEU A 171 0.17 -12.50 -0.29
C LEU A 171 -0.48 -13.57 0.59
N VAL A 172 -0.75 -14.76 0.03
CA VAL A 172 -1.33 -15.89 0.77
C VAL A 172 -0.40 -16.33 1.91
N ASP A 173 0.90 -16.45 1.62
CA ASP A 173 1.91 -16.79 2.63
C ASP A 173 1.95 -15.74 3.76
N ALA A 174 1.96 -14.46 3.38
CA ALA A 174 2.06 -13.37 4.33
C ALA A 174 0.76 -13.14 5.13
N ALA A 175 -0.42 -13.48 4.57
CA ALA A 175 -1.70 -13.41 5.29
C ALA A 175 -1.76 -14.39 6.46
N GLY A 176 -1.22 -15.61 6.28
CA GLY A 176 -1.19 -16.65 7.30
C GLY A 176 -0.03 -16.53 8.29
N ALA A 177 0.99 -15.72 7.99
CA ALA A 177 2.17 -15.57 8.83
C ALA A 177 1.85 -14.73 10.08
N GLN A 178 1.58 -15.40 11.19
CA GLN A 178 1.60 -14.77 12.52
C GLN A 178 3.06 -14.57 12.94
N SER A 179 3.32 -13.52 13.73
CA SER A 179 4.68 -13.30 14.28
C SER A 179 5.06 -14.47 15.21
N PRO A 180 6.13 -15.23 14.92
CA PRO A 180 6.39 -16.50 15.61
C PRO A 180 6.80 -16.35 17.08
N SER A 181 7.02 -15.15 17.60
CA SER A 181 7.70 -14.92 18.88
C SER A 181 7.02 -13.91 19.82
N ALA A 182 5.82 -13.44 19.51
CA ALA A 182 5.12 -12.49 20.37
C ALA A 182 3.88 -13.14 20.98
N GLU A 183 3.74 -13.03 22.29
CA GLU A 183 2.50 -13.36 23.01
C GLU A 183 1.31 -12.57 22.43
N GLU A 184 1.58 -11.40 21.82
CA GLU A 184 0.62 -10.60 21.08
C GLU A 184 1.22 -10.14 19.73
N GLU A 185 0.45 -10.28 18.65
CA GLU A 185 0.81 -9.77 17.33
C GLU A 185 0.89 -8.22 17.34
N SER A 186 1.93 -7.64 16.75
CA SER A 186 2.08 -6.19 16.71
C SER A 186 0.96 -5.51 15.89
N PRO A 187 0.51 -4.29 16.27
CA PRO A 187 -0.50 -3.55 15.50
C PRO A 187 -0.14 -3.36 14.02
N ALA A 188 1.14 -3.17 13.71
CA ALA A 188 1.63 -3.05 12.34
C ALA A 188 1.49 -4.36 11.55
N SER A 189 1.68 -5.52 12.20
CA SER A 189 1.48 -6.83 11.59
C SER A 189 -0.01 -7.08 11.28
N VAL A 190 -0.89 -6.84 12.26
CA VAL A 190 -2.34 -6.95 12.07
C VAL A 190 -2.80 -6.05 10.92
N GLN A 191 -2.35 -4.79 10.92
CA GLN A 191 -2.70 -3.83 9.87
C GLN A 191 -2.23 -4.29 8.49
N ARG A 192 -1.02 -4.82 8.38
CA ARG A 192 -0.49 -5.40 7.15
C ARG A 192 -1.35 -6.57 6.65
N ARG A 193 -1.75 -7.51 7.54
CA ARG A 193 -2.62 -8.65 7.19
C ARG A 193 -3.99 -8.21 6.69
N ARG A 194 -4.59 -7.18 7.29
CA ARG A 194 -5.85 -6.59 6.81
C ARG A 194 -5.72 -6.10 5.37
N TRP A 195 -4.65 -5.37 5.04
CA TRP A 195 -4.42 -4.88 3.68
C TRP A 195 -4.11 -6.00 2.69
N ILE A 196 -3.34 -7.01 3.10
CA ILE A 196 -3.08 -8.19 2.29
C ILE A 196 -4.40 -8.88 1.90
N LEU A 197 -5.29 -9.12 2.85
CA LEU A 197 -6.58 -9.76 2.59
C LEU A 197 -7.49 -8.92 1.69
N ARG A 198 -7.48 -7.60 1.85
CA ARG A 198 -8.22 -6.69 0.94
C ARG A 198 -7.69 -6.78 -0.49
N ILE A 199 -6.38 -6.81 -0.68
CA ILE A 199 -5.79 -7.01 -2.01
C ILE A 199 -6.16 -8.40 -2.55
N LEU A 200 -6.09 -9.45 -1.71
CA LEU A 200 -6.48 -10.81 -2.12
C LEU A 200 -7.96 -10.92 -2.50
N SER A 201 -8.85 -10.15 -1.86
CA SER A 201 -10.26 -10.11 -2.25
C SER A 201 -10.50 -9.55 -3.65
N ASP A 202 -9.62 -8.68 -4.14
CA ASP A 202 -9.66 -8.11 -5.49
C ASP A 202 -9.01 -9.06 -6.52
N LEU A 203 -8.10 -9.93 -6.08
CA LEU A 203 -7.46 -10.94 -6.90
C LEU A 203 -8.28 -12.24 -6.86
N LYS A 204 -8.34 -12.94 -7.99
CA LYS A 204 -9.00 -14.26 -8.02
C LYS A 204 -8.18 -15.27 -7.22
N VAL A 205 -8.63 -15.56 -6.01
CA VAL A 205 -8.08 -16.60 -5.13
C VAL A 205 -8.47 -17.98 -5.69
N SER A 206 -7.56 -18.96 -5.66
CA SER A 206 -7.85 -20.34 -6.08
C SER A 206 -8.28 -21.22 -4.90
N ASP A 207 -8.80 -22.41 -5.19
CA ASP A 207 -9.15 -23.41 -4.16
C ASP A 207 -7.93 -23.81 -3.31
N GLN A 208 -6.74 -23.87 -3.92
CA GLN A 208 -5.48 -24.17 -3.22
C GLN A 208 -5.08 -23.04 -2.28
N ASP A 209 -5.25 -21.79 -2.73
CA ASP A 209 -4.99 -20.61 -1.90
C ASP A 209 -5.98 -20.57 -0.73
N TRP A 210 -7.26 -20.89 -1.00
CA TRP A 210 -8.29 -20.93 0.03
C TRP A 210 -7.92 -21.91 1.16
N ALA A 211 -7.45 -23.11 0.84
CA ALA A 211 -7.04 -24.10 1.82
C ALA A 211 -6.02 -23.56 2.86
N ARG A 212 -5.23 -22.54 2.46
CA ARG A 212 -4.22 -21.89 3.31
C ARG A 212 -4.78 -20.69 4.09
N LEU A 213 -5.86 -20.08 3.61
CA LEU A 213 -6.49 -18.91 4.22
C LEU A 213 -7.63 -19.28 5.19
N ARG A 214 -8.17 -20.50 5.11
CA ARG A 214 -9.40 -20.91 5.79
C ARG A 214 -9.39 -20.73 7.32
N GLU A 215 -8.23 -20.84 7.96
CA GLU A 215 -8.09 -20.68 9.40
C GLU A 215 -8.24 -19.22 9.85
N LEU A 216 -8.05 -18.26 8.94
CA LEU A 216 -8.25 -16.84 9.21
C LEU A 216 -9.73 -16.48 9.44
N LEU A 217 -10.67 -17.37 9.14
CA LEU A 217 -12.08 -17.22 9.53
C LEU A 217 -12.25 -17.13 11.04
N ASP A 218 -11.39 -17.80 11.82
CA ASP A 218 -11.50 -17.86 13.28
C ASP A 218 -10.79 -16.70 14.00
N GLU A 219 -10.15 -15.84 13.24
CA GLU A 219 -9.45 -14.66 13.79
C GLU A 219 -10.40 -13.75 14.58
N ASN A 220 -9.89 -13.22 15.69
CA ASN A 220 -10.65 -12.32 16.55
C ASN A 220 -10.80 -10.91 15.99
N ASP A 221 -9.95 -10.55 15.05
CA ASP A 221 -9.98 -9.24 14.38
C ASP A 221 -11.15 -9.19 13.37
N PRO A 222 -12.11 -8.25 13.52
CA PRO A 222 -13.28 -8.20 12.66
C PRO A 222 -12.95 -7.94 11.18
N ASP A 223 -11.92 -7.14 10.88
CA ASP A 223 -11.51 -6.84 9.50
C ASP A 223 -10.95 -8.09 8.82
N ILE A 224 -10.07 -8.82 9.51
CA ILE A 224 -9.50 -10.07 9.02
C ILE A 224 -10.60 -11.12 8.81
N ALA A 225 -11.45 -11.35 9.81
CA ALA A 225 -12.50 -12.35 9.75
C ALA A 225 -13.54 -12.05 8.65
N ILE A 226 -14.01 -10.81 8.55
CA ILE A 226 -15.02 -10.39 7.55
C ILE A 226 -14.42 -10.46 6.13
N THR A 227 -13.20 -9.97 5.92
CA THR A 227 -12.58 -10.01 4.60
C THR A 227 -12.28 -11.45 4.16
N THR A 228 -11.82 -12.30 5.09
CA THR A 228 -11.63 -13.74 4.81
C THR A 228 -12.95 -14.44 4.50
N ALA A 229 -14.02 -14.11 5.21
CA ALA A 229 -15.35 -14.67 4.94
C ALA A 229 -15.88 -14.27 3.55
N ARG A 230 -15.62 -13.03 3.10
CA ARG A 230 -15.95 -12.58 1.74
C ARG A 230 -15.19 -13.39 0.68
N ILE A 231 -13.90 -13.63 0.89
CA ILE A 231 -13.09 -14.49 0.01
C ILE A 231 -13.70 -15.90 0.00
N ALA A 232 -14.04 -16.45 1.16
CA ALA A 232 -14.65 -17.79 1.26
C ALA A 232 -15.96 -17.90 0.47
N LEU A 233 -16.85 -16.92 0.56
CA LEU A 233 -18.12 -16.92 -0.18
C LEU A 233 -17.91 -16.97 -1.69
N ALA A 234 -16.84 -16.36 -2.19
CA ALA A 234 -16.51 -16.37 -3.62
C ALA A 234 -15.96 -17.72 -4.09
N VAL A 235 -15.04 -18.36 -3.33
CA VAL A 235 -14.23 -19.48 -3.84
C VAL A 235 -14.31 -20.78 -3.04
N ALA A 236 -14.77 -20.76 -1.77
CA ALA A 236 -14.71 -21.92 -0.90
C ALA A 236 -15.79 -22.97 -1.21
N PRO A 237 -15.59 -24.24 -0.82
CA PRO A 237 -16.62 -25.26 -0.83
C PRO A 237 -17.75 -24.93 0.17
N MET A 238 -18.93 -25.53 -0.04
CA MET A 238 -20.14 -25.24 0.74
C MET A 238 -19.97 -25.30 2.28
N PRO A 239 -19.28 -26.27 2.88
CA PRO A 239 -19.06 -26.27 4.33
C PRO A 239 -18.36 -25.02 4.84
N ASP A 240 -17.34 -24.53 4.12
CA ASP A 240 -16.63 -23.32 4.51
C ASP A 240 -17.46 -22.06 4.21
N LYS A 241 -18.32 -22.05 3.18
CA LYS A 241 -19.28 -20.96 2.93
C LYS A 241 -20.25 -20.80 4.09
N TRP A 242 -20.80 -21.89 4.60
CA TRP A 242 -21.67 -21.85 5.80
C TRP A 242 -20.94 -21.33 7.03
N ARG A 243 -19.69 -21.76 7.23
CA ARG A 243 -18.84 -21.24 8.32
C ARG A 243 -18.61 -19.74 8.15
N ALA A 244 -18.31 -19.28 6.93
CA ALA A 244 -18.10 -17.86 6.60
C ALA A 244 -19.35 -17.02 6.88
N ILE A 245 -20.55 -17.48 6.50
CA ILE A 245 -21.82 -16.80 6.77
C ILE A 245 -22.03 -16.64 8.28
N ARG A 246 -21.88 -17.70 9.05
CA ARG A 246 -21.99 -17.62 10.51
C ARG A 246 -21.00 -16.63 11.10
N ARG A 247 -19.76 -16.66 10.59
CA ARG A 247 -18.71 -15.77 11.05
C ARG A 247 -18.98 -14.30 10.71
N LEU A 248 -19.52 -14.00 9.52
CA LEU A 248 -19.98 -12.64 9.19
C LEU A 248 -21.00 -12.13 10.21
N ILE A 249 -22.01 -12.94 10.52
CA ILE A 249 -23.08 -12.58 11.47
C ILE A 249 -22.49 -12.35 12.88
N GLU A 250 -21.60 -13.24 13.35
CA GLU A 250 -20.93 -13.13 14.65
C GLU A 250 -20.07 -11.88 14.79
N MET A 251 -19.44 -11.42 13.70
CA MET A 251 -18.58 -10.25 13.71
C MET A 251 -19.34 -8.92 13.64
N LEU A 252 -20.60 -8.89 13.18
CA LEU A 252 -21.39 -7.66 13.05
C LEU A 252 -21.43 -6.78 14.31
N PRO A 253 -21.58 -7.30 15.55
CA PRO A 253 -21.58 -6.46 16.75
C PRO A 253 -20.25 -5.74 16.99
N ARG A 254 -19.14 -6.37 16.59
CA ARG A 254 -17.76 -5.89 16.81
C ARG A 254 -17.22 -5.05 15.67
N ALA A 255 -17.87 -5.10 14.50
CA ALA A 255 -17.49 -4.39 13.30
C ALA A 255 -17.86 -2.90 13.40
N ASP A 256 -17.05 -2.03 12.79
CA ASP A 256 -17.39 -0.63 12.56
C ASP A 256 -18.45 -0.49 11.46
N TRP A 257 -18.84 0.74 11.15
CA TRP A 257 -19.86 0.99 10.12
C TRP A 257 -19.44 0.47 8.74
N PHE A 258 -18.19 0.65 8.37
CA PHE A 258 -17.67 0.24 7.05
C PHE A 258 -17.69 -1.29 6.91
N LEU A 259 -17.14 -2.01 7.88
CA LEU A 259 -17.12 -3.46 7.91
C LEU A 259 -18.52 -4.08 7.97
N ARG A 260 -19.47 -3.46 8.72
CA ARG A 260 -20.88 -3.88 8.70
C ARG A 260 -21.50 -3.74 7.32
N THR A 261 -21.17 -2.69 6.58
CA THR A 261 -21.66 -2.49 5.22
C THR A 261 -21.11 -3.55 4.27
N GLU A 262 -19.83 -3.89 4.39
CA GLU A 262 -19.21 -4.95 3.60
C GLU A 262 -19.79 -6.34 3.94
N ALA A 263 -19.93 -6.65 5.23
CA ALA A 263 -20.54 -7.91 5.67
C ALA A 263 -22.00 -8.04 5.19
N ARG A 264 -22.79 -6.95 5.27
CA ARG A 264 -24.16 -6.92 4.76
C ARG A 264 -24.21 -7.15 3.25
N ALA A 265 -23.32 -6.53 2.49
CA ALA A 265 -23.26 -6.69 1.03
C ALA A 265 -22.95 -8.15 0.66
N ALA A 266 -21.98 -8.77 1.35
CA ALA A 266 -21.63 -10.17 1.14
C ALA A 266 -22.78 -11.14 1.48
N LEU A 267 -23.47 -10.90 2.58
CA LEU A 267 -24.67 -11.68 2.96
C LEU A 267 -25.82 -11.48 1.97
N ALA A 268 -25.97 -10.28 1.39
CA ALA A 268 -26.99 -10.00 0.38
C ALA A 268 -26.71 -10.73 -0.94
N GLU A 269 -25.47 -10.70 -1.40
CA GLU A 269 -25.04 -11.36 -2.63
C GLU A 269 -25.22 -12.90 -2.57
N HIS A 270 -25.05 -13.49 -1.37
CA HIS A 270 -25.16 -14.93 -1.13
C HIS A 270 -26.37 -15.29 -0.24
N PHE A 271 -27.48 -14.52 -0.37
CA PHE A 271 -28.61 -14.67 0.52
C PHE A 271 -29.31 -16.04 0.40
N ASP A 272 -29.27 -16.67 -0.76
CA ASP A 272 -29.78 -18.01 -1.01
C ASP A 272 -29.16 -19.07 -0.07
N VAL A 273 -27.89 -18.88 0.31
CA VAL A 273 -27.16 -19.73 1.25
C VAL A 273 -27.22 -19.18 2.69
N ALA A 274 -27.33 -17.85 2.85
CA ALA A 274 -27.31 -17.18 4.15
C ALA A 274 -28.67 -17.13 4.85
N GLN A 275 -29.78 -17.37 4.15
CA GLN A 275 -31.15 -17.16 4.64
C GLN A 275 -31.41 -17.78 6.00
N GLU A 276 -31.13 -19.09 6.16
CA GLU A 276 -31.37 -19.83 7.42
C GLU A 276 -30.61 -19.19 8.58
N ALA A 277 -29.33 -18.93 8.41
CA ALA A 277 -28.47 -18.35 9.46
C ALA A 277 -28.90 -16.90 9.83
N VAL A 278 -29.37 -16.10 8.84
CA VAL A 278 -29.90 -14.76 9.09
C VAL A 278 -31.21 -14.81 9.85
N GLU A 279 -32.12 -15.70 9.48
CA GLU A 279 -33.42 -15.88 10.15
C GLU A 279 -33.25 -16.38 11.58
N ASP A 280 -32.39 -17.38 11.82
CA ASP A 280 -32.05 -17.87 13.15
C ASP A 280 -31.51 -16.78 14.06
N GLU A 281 -30.59 -15.93 13.54
CA GLU A 281 -30.04 -14.84 14.32
C GLU A 281 -31.07 -13.75 14.60
N ILE A 282 -31.97 -13.43 13.65
CA ILE A 282 -33.09 -12.52 13.87
C ILE A 282 -33.98 -13.07 15.00
N ALA A 283 -34.37 -14.35 14.92
CA ALA A 283 -35.21 -15.01 15.94
C ALA A 283 -34.55 -14.97 17.31
N ARG A 284 -33.24 -15.26 17.39
CA ARG A 284 -32.48 -15.24 18.63
C ARG A 284 -32.49 -13.83 19.25
N ARG A 285 -32.29 -12.77 18.45
CA ARG A 285 -32.27 -11.38 18.93
C ARG A 285 -33.65 -10.82 19.25
N MET A 286 -34.70 -11.32 18.60
CA MET A 286 -36.08 -10.94 18.91
C MET A 286 -36.57 -11.48 20.25
N ASN A 287 -35.90 -12.48 20.82
CA ASN A 287 -36.21 -12.99 22.14
C ASN A 287 -35.63 -12.14 23.29
N SER A 288 -34.84 -11.09 22.99
CA SER A 288 -34.37 -10.12 23.98
C SER A 288 -35.47 -9.10 24.33
N GLY A 289 -35.28 -8.33 25.39
CA GLY A 289 -36.26 -7.33 25.85
C GLY A 289 -36.54 -6.24 24.78
N LYS A 290 -37.78 -5.75 24.70
CA LYS A 290 -38.19 -4.74 23.70
C LYS A 290 -37.32 -3.50 23.63
N LYS A 291 -36.76 -3.05 24.77
CA LYS A 291 -35.87 -1.90 24.83
C LYS A 291 -34.51 -2.22 24.22
N GLU A 292 -34.01 -3.43 24.41
CA GLU A 292 -32.76 -3.92 23.82
C GLU A 292 -32.89 -4.10 22.31
N GLN A 293 -34.04 -4.65 21.83
CA GLN A 293 -34.34 -4.80 20.41
C GLN A 293 -34.34 -3.45 19.68
N ALA A 294 -34.92 -2.40 20.29
CA ALA A 294 -34.99 -1.08 19.70
C ALA A 294 -33.60 -0.43 19.52
N LEU A 295 -32.61 -0.82 20.32
CA LEU A 295 -31.24 -0.33 20.24
C LEU A 295 -30.31 -1.25 19.44
N ASP A 296 -30.76 -2.46 19.11
CA ASP A 296 -29.94 -3.44 18.41
C ASP A 296 -29.77 -3.09 16.92
N VAL A 297 -28.63 -2.48 16.61
CA VAL A 297 -28.25 -2.09 15.24
C VAL A 297 -28.13 -3.31 14.33
N VAL A 298 -27.63 -4.43 14.86
CA VAL A 298 -27.44 -5.66 14.08
C VAL A 298 -28.78 -6.28 13.73
N LEU A 299 -29.73 -6.33 14.67
CA LEU A 299 -31.08 -6.82 14.42
C LEU A 299 -31.75 -6.02 13.29
N ARG A 300 -31.67 -4.68 13.33
CA ARG A 300 -32.23 -3.82 12.27
C ARG A 300 -31.55 -4.07 10.93
N LEU A 301 -30.24 -4.24 10.91
CA LEU A 301 -29.49 -4.55 9.70
C LEU A 301 -29.94 -5.87 9.07
N LEU A 302 -30.08 -6.93 9.87
CA LEU A 302 -30.49 -8.26 9.41
C LEU A 302 -31.95 -8.27 8.92
N ILE A 303 -32.88 -7.57 9.61
CA ILE A 303 -34.27 -7.44 9.17
C ILE A 303 -34.33 -6.70 7.83
N ASN A 304 -33.59 -5.61 7.67
CA ASN A 304 -33.55 -4.87 6.40
C ASN A 304 -32.96 -5.72 5.27
N LEU A 305 -31.91 -6.49 5.54
CA LEU A 305 -31.31 -7.42 4.58
C LEU A 305 -32.33 -8.47 4.11
N ARG A 306 -33.03 -9.13 5.05
CA ARG A 306 -34.07 -10.10 4.74
C ARG A 306 -35.20 -9.50 3.89
N ASN A 307 -35.68 -8.31 4.26
CA ASN A 307 -36.77 -7.65 3.53
C ASN A 307 -36.36 -7.31 2.09
N GLN A 308 -35.16 -6.80 1.88
CA GLN A 308 -34.60 -6.57 0.54
C GLN A 308 -34.52 -7.87 -0.28
N ALA A 309 -34.07 -8.97 0.32
CA ALA A 309 -33.99 -10.25 -0.37
C ALA A 309 -35.37 -10.79 -0.75
N LEU A 310 -36.40 -10.60 0.09
CA LEU A 310 -37.80 -10.95 -0.23
C LEU A 310 -38.33 -10.13 -1.40
N GLU A 311 -38.09 -8.82 -1.42
CA GLU A 311 -38.50 -7.93 -2.51
C GLU A 311 -37.82 -8.30 -3.84
N MET A 312 -36.58 -8.73 -3.82
CA MET A 312 -35.83 -9.19 -5.00
C MET A 312 -36.13 -10.65 -5.40
N GLY A 313 -36.96 -11.36 -4.65
CA GLY A 313 -37.28 -12.76 -4.92
C GLY A 313 -36.12 -13.74 -4.65
N LEU A 314 -35.12 -13.34 -3.88
CA LEU A 314 -33.95 -14.16 -3.53
C LEU A 314 -34.21 -15.02 -2.28
N ALA A 315 -35.23 -14.70 -1.46
CA ALA A 315 -35.60 -15.47 -0.28
C ALA A 315 -36.66 -16.50 -0.64
N ARG A 316 -36.50 -17.70 -0.12
CA ARG A 316 -37.58 -18.74 -0.12
C ARG A 316 -38.68 -18.29 0.87
N ARG A 317 -39.94 -18.34 0.43
CA ARG A 317 -41.11 -18.05 1.29
C ARG A 317 -41.28 -19.10 2.35
#